data_c17daa78cd9492ea0575c9710cbd23ac
#
_entry.id   c17daa78cd9492ea0575c9710cbd23ac
#
_cell.length_a   1.000
_cell.length_b   1.000
_cell.length_c   1.000
_cell.angle_alpha   90.00
_cell.angle_beta   90.00
_cell.angle_gamma   90.00
#
_symmetry.space_group_name_H-M   'P 1'
#
loop_
_entity.id
_entity.type
_entity.pdbx_description
1 polymer ?
#
loop_
_entity_poly.entity_id
_entity_poly.type
_entity_poly.pdbx_seq_one_letter_code
_entity_poly.pdbx_strand_id
1 'polypeptide(L)'
;MHDDHAPGEIRDACADCAVSAASRRQFLRDAALMVAGTLAALTAAPVSAAALETRFVRATRVDGDLKSYAIPTADGVNIDRDESAIIARYQSKVYGFSLACPHQNTALRWDSDDQEFRCPKHHSTFTPDGVYIDGRANRSMDRFAVQHTGGNIVVNFDELYREDEDSDLWKAAYITV
;
A
#
# COMPACT_ATOMS: atom_id res chain seq x y z
N MET A 1 -6.82 58.38 70.85
CA MET A 1 -5.90 57.28 70.93
C MET A 1 -5.39 57.08 69.55
N HIS A 2 -4.20 57.56 69.33
CA HIS A 2 -3.45 57.44 68.10
C HIS A 2 -2.69 56.19 68.09
N ASP A 3 -2.68 55.49 66.96
CA ASP A 3 -1.65 54.53 66.64
C ASP A 3 -1.18 54.78 65.24
N ASP A 4 0.03 55.30 65.21
CA ASP A 4 0.89 55.43 64.05
C ASP A 4 1.37 54.05 63.59
N HIS A 5 1.15 53.76 62.33
CA HIS A 5 1.91 52.67 61.67
C HIS A 5 2.65 53.24 60.44
N ALA A 6 3.96 53.27 60.60
CA ALA A 6 4.93 53.60 59.58
C ALA A 6 4.88 52.70 58.34
N PRO A 7 5.18 53.20 57.15
CA PRO A 7 5.25 52.36 55.95
C PRO A 7 6.58 51.58 55.89
N GLY A 8 6.43 50.27 55.86
CA GLY A 8 7.56 49.35 55.62
C GLY A 8 8.03 49.41 54.16
N GLU A 9 9.27 49.73 54.00
CA GLU A 9 10.02 49.59 52.75
C GLU A 9 9.94 48.16 52.23
N ILE A 10 9.39 48.00 51.05
CA ILE A 10 9.60 46.77 50.24
C ILE A 10 10.72 47.09 49.28
N ARG A 11 11.89 46.67 49.69
CA ARG A 11 13.09 46.63 48.85
C ARG A 11 13.12 45.33 48.04
N ASP A 12 13.27 45.52 46.73
CA ASP A 12 14.06 44.73 45.80
C ASP A 12 13.89 43.21 45.79
N ALA A 13 13.16 42.71 44.79
CA ALA A 13 13.44 41.45 44.18
C ALA A 13 12.91 41.38 42.72
N CYS A 14 13.51 42.16 41.81
CA CYS A 14 13.37 41.92 40.39
C CYS A 14 14.67 42.24 39.65
N ALA A 15 15.78 41.55 40.06
CA ALA A 15 17.08 41.70 39.40
C ALA A 15 17.33 40.62 38.31
N ASP A 16 16.35 39.78 37.93
CA ASP A 16 16.59 38.65 37.01
C ASP A 16 15.70 38.61 35.78
N CYS A 17 15.12 39.74 35.35
CA CYS A 17 14.37 39.79 34.11
C CYS A 17 15.08 40.47 32.93
N ALA A 18 16.39 40.56 32.97
CA ALA A 18 17.15 40.96 31.79
C ALA A 18 17.55 39.74 30.95
N VAL A 19 16.55 39.11 30.29
CA VAL A 19 16.86 38.21 29.18
C VAL A 19 17.41 39.04 28.04
N SER A 20 18.74 39.09 27.91
CA SER A 20 19.42 39.93 26.93
C SER A 20 18.97 39.63 25.50
N ALA A 21 18.89 40.64 24.65
CA ALA A 21 18.54 40.51 23.23
C ALA A 21 19.47 39.53 22.47
N ALA A 22 20.65 39.21 23.04
CA ALA A 22 21.58 38.20 22.54
C ALA A 22 21.03 36.79 22.71
N SER A 23 20.32 36.48 23.79
CA SER A 23 19.79 35.14 24.05
C SER A 23 18.62 34.80 23.10
N ARG A 24 17.84 35.78 22.69
CA ARG A 24 16.76 35.57 21.70
C ARG A 24 17.29 35.24 20.30
N ARG A 25 18.38 35.90 19.89
CA ARG A 25 19.05 35.61 18.61
C ARG A 25 19.74 34.26 18.63
N GLN A 26 20.32 33.86 19.75
CA GLN A 26 20.96 32.56 19.92
C GLN A 26 19.92 31.46 19.92
N PHE A 27 18.80 31.61 20.64
CA PHE A 27 17.70 30.68 20.63
C PHE A 27 17.12 30.47 19.22
N LEU A 28 16.95 31.55 18.43
CA LEU A 28 16.46 31.43 17.05
C LEU A 28 17.45 30.74 16.11
N ARG A 29 18.77 30.94 16.32
CA ARG A 29 19.80 30.21 15.56
C ARG A 29 19.83 28.73 15.91
N ASP A 30 19.77 28.42 17.20
CA ASP A 30 19.77 27.03 17.68
C ASP A 30 18.49 26.30 17.25
N ALA A 31 17.35 26.96 17.30
CA ALA A 31 16.08 26.44 16.77
C ALA A 31 16.13 26.19 15.26
N ALA A 32 16.74 27.10 14.49
CA ALA A 32 16.89 26.94 13.03
C ALA A 32 17.83 25.79 12.66
N LEU A 33 18.91 25.59 13.43
CA LEU A 33 19.82 24.45 13.25
C LEU A 33 19.17 23.11 13.61
N MET A 34 18.33 23.08 14.64
CA MET A 34 17.58 21.88 15.04
C MET A 34 16.56 21.49 13.97
N VAL A 35 15.83 22.45 13.38
CA VAL A 35 14.89 22.20 12.29
C VAL A 35 15.60 21.73 11.03
N ALA A 36 16.75 22.32 10.68
CA ALA A 36 17.55 21.88 9.54
C ALA A 36 18.11 20.46 9.71
N GLY A 37 18.54 20.14 10.94
CA GLY A 37 19.06 18.80 11.28
C GLY A 37 17.98 17.71 11.22
N THR A 38 16.77 17.99 11.67
CA THR A 38 15.65 17.05 11.63
C THR A 38 15.10 16.84 10.21
N LEU A 39 15.10 17.88 9.36
CA LEU A 39 14.74 17.76 7.94
C LEU A 39 15.74 16.91 7.16
N ALA A 40 17.06 17.05 7.44
CA ALA A 40 18.07 16.24 6.80
C ALA A 40 18.01 14.74 7.23
N ALA A 41 17.61 14.46 8.47
CA ALA A 41 17.40 13.10 8.95
C ALA A 41 16.14 12.43 8.35
N LEU A 42 15.09 13.21 8.05
CA LEU A 42 13.87 12.70 7.40
C LEU A 42 14.10 12.35 5.92
N THR A 43 15.07 13.00 5.25
CA THR A 43 15.38 12.70 3.84
C THR A 43 16.28 11.48 3.66
N ALA A 44 16.91 10.98 4.74
CA ALA A 44 17.83 9.84 4.72
C ALA A 44 17.18 8.52 5.18
N ALA A 45 15.89 8.51 5.52
CA ALA A 45 15.20 7.25 5.80
C ALA A 45 15.04 6.49 4.47
N PRO A 46 15.52 5.24 4.35
CA PRO A 46 15.20 4.44 3.19
C PRO A 46 13.68 4.20 3.20
N VAL A 47 12.97 4.81 2.26
CA VAL A 47 11.57 4.49 2.01
C VAL A 47 11.53 3.09 1.42
N SER A 48 11.56 2.09 2.29
CA SER A 48 11.47 0.67 1.92
C SER A 48 10.05 0.16 2.15
N ALA A 49 9.07 0.91 1.66
CA ALA A 49 7.76 0.37 1.35
C ALA A 49 7.65 0.44 -0.17
N ALA A 50 8.11 -0.62 -0.85
CA ALA A 50 7.77 -0.80 -2.25
C ALA A 50 6.25 -1.02 -2.32
N ALA A 51 5.51 0.07 -2.48
CA ALA A 51 4.10 -0.01 -2.79
C ALA A 51 3.96 -0.81 -4.08
N LEU A 52 3.12 -1.85 -4.08
CA LEU A 52 2.82 -2.60 -5.28
C LEU A 52 2.15 -1.67 -6.30
N GLU A 53 2.84 -1.41 -7.41
CA GLU A 53 2.34 -0.52 -8.45
C GLU A 53 1.17 -1.17 -9.19
N THR A 54 0.17 -0.36 -9.53
CA THR A 54 -0.91 -0.77 -10.42
C THR A 54 -0.63 -0.27 -11.83
N ARG A 55 -0.68 -1.17 -12.81
CA ARG A 55 -0.54 -0.85 -14.23
C ARG A 55 -1.73 -1.40 -15.02
N PHE A 56 -2.11 -0.70 -16.07
CA PHE A 56 -3.06 -1.20 -17.05
C PHE A 56 -2.29 -1.81 -18.22
N VAL A 57 -2.61 -3.05 -18.54
CA VAL A 57 -1.96 -3.84 -19.58
C VAL A 57 -2.97 -4.40 -20.56
N ARG A 58 -2.50 -4.84 -21.72
CA ARG A 58 -3.28 -5.63 -22.67
C ARG A 58 -2.59 -6.95 -22.96
N ALA A 59 -3.38 -7.98 -23.14
CA ALA A 59 -2.91 -9.29 -23.54
C ALA A 59 -2.42 -9.30 -25.00
N THR A 60 -1.47 -10.18 -25.27
CA THR A 60 -1.17 -10.63 -26.62
C THR A 60 -1.83 -11.97 -26.83
N ARG A 61 -2.69 -12.09 -27.87
CA ARG A 61 -3.35 -13.36 -28.20
C ARG A 61 -2.27 -14.38 -28.64
N VAL A 62 -2.38 -15.59 -28.11
CA VAL A 62 -1.51 -16.72 -28.47
C VAL A 62 -2.29 -17.70 -29.36
N ASP A 63 -3.35 -18.31 -28.85
CA ASP A 63 -4.25 -19.21 -29.56
C ASP A 63 -5.56 -19.36 -28.77
N GLY A 64 -6.70 -19.33 -29.45
CA GLY A 64 -8.00 -19.44 -28.80
C GLY A 64 -8.17 -18.48 -27.64
N ASP A 65 -8.41 -19.02 -26.44
CA ASP A 65 -8.53 -18.28 -25.18
C ASP A 65 -7.22 -18.20 -24.37
N LEU A 66 -6.10 -18.58 -25.00
CA LEU A 66 -4.75 -18.40 -24.42
C LEU A 66 -4.24 -16.99 -24.71
N LYS A 67 -3.87 -16.26 -23.68
CA LYS A 67 -3.35 -14.90 -23.77
C LYS A 67 -2.06 -14.73 -22.99
N SER A 68 -1.10 -14.03 -23.60
CA SER A 68 0.24 -13.84 -23.06
C SER A 68 0.38 -12.42 -22.51
N TYR A 69 0.97 -12.35 -21.32
CA TYR A 69 1.34 -11.09 -20.66
C TYR A 69 2.83 -11.13 -20.31
N ALA A 70 3.49 -9.98 -20.41
CA ALA A 70 4.85 -9.85 -19.88
C ALA A 70 4.82 -10.06 -18.35
N ILE A 71 5.77 -10.85 -17.84
CA ILE A 71 5.93 -11.02 -16.39
C ILE A 71 6.38 -9.69 -15.79
N PRO A 72 5.69 -9.15 -14.75
CA PRO A 72 6.13 -7.95 -14.07
C PRO A 72 7.55 -8.12 -13.50
N THR A 73 8.42 -7.14 -13.69
CA THR A 73 9.82 -7.19 -13.23
C THR A 73 9.97 -7.01 -11.71
N ALA A 74 8.96 -6.43 -11.08
CA ALA A 74 8.86 -6.22 -9.64
C ALA A 74 7.48 -6.65 -9.15
N ASP A 75 7.32 -6.81 -7.85
CA ASP A 75 6.02 -7.04 -7.25
C ASP A 75 5.06 -5.90 -7.62
N GLY A 76 3.83 -6.25 -7.99
CA GLY A 76 2.87 -5.28 -8.52
C GLY A 76 1.65 -5.94 -9.15
N VAL A 77 0.69 -5.10 -9.54
CA VAL A 77 -0.61 -5.50 -10.08
C VAL A 77 -0.84 -4.87 -11.45
N ASN A 78 -0.97 -5.70 -12.47
CA ASN A 78 -1.33 -5.32 -13.83
C ASN A 78 -2.79 -5.69 -14.09
N ILE A 79 -3.62 -4.75 -14.51
CA ILE A 79 -5.05 -4.96 -14.76
C ILE A 79 -5.32 -4.86 -16.25
N ASP A 80 -5.86 -5.94 -16.83
CA ASP A 80 -6.42 -5.96 -18.17
C ASP A 80 -7.95 -5.90 -18.08
N ARG A 81 -8.51 -4.75 -18.46
CA ARG A 81 -9.95 -4.53 -18.40
C ARG A 81 -10.68 -5.13 -19.62
N ASP A 82 -9.99 -5.25 -20.74
CA ASP A 82 -10.55 -5.79 -21.97
C ASP A 82 -10.83 -7.30 -21.79
N GLU A 83 -9.92 -7.99 -21.05
CA GLU A 83 -10.04 -9.41 -20.75
C GLU A 83 -10.59 -9.68 -19.34
N SER A 84 -10.91 -8.64 -18.58
CA SER A 84 -11.38 -8.78 -17.18
C SER A 84 -10.43 -9.62 -16.31
N ALA A 85 -9.13 -9.39 -16.46
CA ALA A 85 -8.07 -10.13 -15.78
C ALA A 85 -7.15 -9.25 -14.95
N ILE A 86 -6.52 -9.86 -13.96
CA ILE A 86 -5.47 -9.27 -13.14
C ILE A 86 -4.25 -10.19 -13.23
N ILE A 87 -3.08 -9.62 -13.55
CA ILE A 87 -1.79 -10.29 -13.45
C ILE A 87 -1.05 -9.69 -12.27
N ALA A 88 -0.91 -10.42 -11.19
CA ALA A 88 -0.25 -9.96 -9.99
C ALA A 88 1.05 -10.73 -9.74
N ARG A 89 2.14 -9.99 -9.51
CA ARG A 89 3.38 -10.55 -8.97
C ARG A 89 3.47 -10.22 -7.49
N TYR A 90 3.70 -11.25 -6.69
CA TYR A 90 3.88 -11.13 -5.25
C TYR A 90 4.80 -12.24 -4.72
N GLN A 91 5.86 -11.87 -3.98
CA GLN A 91 6.80 -12.81 -3.36
C GLN A 91 7.34 -13.89 -4.33
N SER A 92 7.86 -13.46 -5.49
CA SER A 92 8.40 -14.35 -6.54
C SER A 92 7.38 -15.29 -7.18
N LYS A 93 6.10 -15.07 -6.98
CA LYS A 93 5.01 -15.79 -7.64
C LYS A 93 4.22 -14.83 -8.53
N VAL A 94 3.72 -15.34 -9.65
CA VAL A 94 2.86 -14.57 -10.55
C VAL A 94 1.55 -15.34 -10.73
N TYR A 95 0.47 -14.63 -10.56
CA TYR A 95 -0.90 -15.14 -10.57
C TYR A 95 -1.69 -14.49 -11.70
N GLY A 96 -2.63 -15.23 -12.26
CA GLY A 96 -3.70 -14.72 -13.12
C GLY A 96 -5.04 -14.81 -12.40
N PHE A 97 -5.65 -13.67 -12.06
CA PHE A 97 -6.95 -13.65 -11.40
C PHE A 97 -8.05 -13.14 -12.33
N SER A 98 -9.27 -13.59 -12.09
CA SER A 98 -10.44 -12.89 -12.59
C SER A 98 -10.54 -11.51 -11.94
N LEU A 99 -10.85 -10.49 -12.73
CA LEU A 99 -11.13 -9.14 -12.22
C LEU A 99 -12.46 -9.08 -11.45
N ALA A 100 -13.31 -10.09 -11.60
CA ALA A 100 -14.63 -10.17 -10.99
C ALA A 100 -14.57 -10.59 -9.53
N CYS A 101 -15.24 -9.85 -8.64
CA CYS A 101 -15.41 -10.22 -7.25
C CYS A 101 -16.24 -11.51 -7.12
N PRO A 102 -15.80 -12.52 -6.35
CA PRO A 102 -16.53 -13.78 -6.16
C PRO A 102 -17.96 -13.64 -5.63
N HIS A 103 -18.26 -12.52 -4.95
CA HIS A 103 -19.59 -12.28 -4.39
C HIS A 103 -20.64 -11.96 -5.46
N GLN A 104 -20.40 -10.96 -6.32
CA GLN A 104 -21.39 -10.47 -7.31
C GLN A 104 -20.72 -9.92 -8.58
N ASN A 105 -19.62 -10.45 -9.01
CA ASN A 105 -18.93 -10.12 -10.28
C ASN A 105 -18.63 -8.61 -10.49
N THR A 106 -18.57 -7.84 -9.40
CA THR A 106 -18.13 -6.43 -9.47
C THR A 106 -16.63 -6.38 -9.70
N ALA A 107 -16.16 -5.54 -10.61
CA ALA A 107 -14.73 -5.38 -10.86
C ALA A 107 -14.00 -4.93 -9.60
N LEU A 108 -12.98 -5.69 -9.22
CA LEU A 108 -12.10 -5.40 -8.10
C LEU A 108 -11.20 -4.20 -8.40
N ARG A 109 -10.74 -3.54 -7.35
CA ARG A 109 -9.74 -2.47 -7.40
C ARG A 109 -8.55 -2.87 -6.55
N TRP A 110 -7.39 -2.43 -6.94
CA TRP A 110 -6.20 -2.52 -6.12
C TRP A 110 -6.09 -1.27 -5.25
N ASP A 111 -5.89 -1.48 -3.97
CA ASP A 111 -5.56 -0.44 -2.99
C ASP A 111 -4.06 -0.53 -2.68
N SER A 112 -3.29 0.46 -3.13
CA SER A 112 -1.83 0.47 -2.96
C SER A 112 -1.39 0.82 -1.54
N ASP A 113 -2.24 1.49 -0.77
CA ASP A 113 -1.90 1.94 0.58
C ASP A 113 -1.99 0.76 1.56
N ASP A 114 -3.05 -0.05 1.44
CA ASP A 114 -3.26 -1.24 2.25
C ASP A 114 -2.72 -2.52 1.59
N GLN A 115 -2.30 -2.45 0.32
CA GLN A 115 -1.84 -3.60 -0.47
C GLN A 115 -2.87 -4.73 -0.55
N GLU A 116 -4.10 -4.39 -0.85
CA GLU A 116 -5.22 -5.30 -0.92
C GLU A 116 -6.05 -5.11 -2.19
N PHE A 117 -6.65 -6.19 -2.66
CA PHE A 117 -7.75 -6.07 -3.61
C PHE A 117 -9.04 -5.74 -2.86
N ARG A 118 -9.81 -4.77 -3.36
CA ARG A 118 -11.07 -4.32 -2.76
C ARG A 118 -12.23 -4.33 -3.74
N CYS A 119 -13.36 -4.82 -3.26
CA CYS A 119 -14.61 -4.73 -3.98
C CYS A 119 -15.33 -3.42 -3.61
N PRO A 120 -15.58 -2.50 -4.58
CA PRO A 120 -16.20 -1.21 -4.27
C PRO A 120 -17.67 -1.32 -3.88
N LYS A 121 -18.33 -2.47 -4.16
CA LYS A 121 -19.75 -2.62 -3.92
C LYS A 121 -20.09 -3.05 -2.49
N HIS A 122 -19.39 -4.04 -1.94
CA HIS A 122 -19.70 -4.59 -0.62
C HIS A 122 -18.44 -4.81 0.24
N HIS A 123 -17.36 -4.10 -0.09
CA HIS A 123 -16.13 -4.02 0.71
C HIS A 123 -15.45 -5.36 1.02
N SER A 124 -15.63 -6.37 0.15
CA SER A 124 -14.81 -7.57 0.28
C SER A 124 -13.35 -7.24 -0.03
N THR A 125 -12.43 -7.73 0.81
CA THR A 125 -10.99 -7.49 0.71
C THR A 125 -10.24 -8.80 0.54
N PHE A 126 -9.11 -8.75 -0.20
CA PHE A 126 -8.28 -9.90 -0.50
C PHE A 126 -6.81 -9.50 -0.49
N THR A 127 -5.95 -10.42 -0.06
CA THR A 127 -4.50 -10.25 -0.08
C THR A 127 -3.93 -10.10 -1.51
N PRO A 128 -2.65 -9.71 -1.68
CA PRO A 128 -2.00 -9.64 -2.99
C PRO A 128 -1.97 -10.97 -3.76
N ASP A 129 -1.97 -12.10 -3.06
CA ASP A 129 -2.09 -13.45 -3.64
C ASP A 129 -3.54 -13.94 -3.73
N GLY A 130 -4.51 -13.05 -3.54
CA GLY A 130 -5.92 -13.29 -3.80
C GLY A 130 -6.69 -14.03 -2.70
N VAL A 131 -6.10 -14.24 -1.51
CA VAL A 131 -6.77 -14.90 -0.38
C VAL A 131 -7.79 -13.96 0.25
N TYR A 132 -8.97 -14.45 0.56
CA TYR A 132 -10.04 -13.70 1.22
C TYR A 132 -9.64 -13.24 2.62
N ILE A 133 -9.92 -11.97 2.95
CA ILE A 133 -9.68 -11.38 4.26
C ILE A 133 -11.00 -11.09 4.97
N ASP A 134 -11.86 -10.27 4.35
CA ASP A 134 -13.10 -9.80 4.98
C ASP A 134 -14.14 -9.34 3.93
N GLY A 135 -15.38 -9.12 4.39
CA GLY A 135 -16.47 -8.60 3.58
C GLY A 135 -17.53 -9.65 3.21
N ARG A 136 -18.24 -9.45 2.10
CA ARG A 136 -19.36 -10.32 1.73
C ARG A 136 -19.00 -11.48 0.80
N ALA A 137 -17.79 -11.55 0.30
CA ALA A 137 -17.33 -12.74 -0.41
C ALA A 137 -17.25 -13.92 0.57
N ASN A 138 -17.48 -15.12 0.06
CA ASN A 138 -17.44 -16.37 0.84
C ASN A 138 -16.23 -17.24 0.47
N ARG A 139 -15.41 -16.80 -0.47
CA ARG A 139 -14.18 -17.48 -0.91
C ARG A 139 -13.16 -16.47 -1.42
N SER A 140 -11.95 -16.94 -1.67
CA SER A 140 -10.85 -16.20 -2.28
C SER A 140 -11.12 -15.84 -3.75
N MET A 141 -10.26 -15.00 -4.35
CA MET A 141 -10.38 -14.60 -5.74
C MET A 141 -10.22 -15.81 -6.67
N ASP A 142 -11.03 -15.85 -7.74
CA ASP A 142 -10.95 -16.91 -8.73
C ASP A 142 -9.64 -16.78 -9.54
N ARG A 143 -8.93 -17.89 -9.78
CA ARG A 143 -7.66 -17.95 -10.49
C ARG A 143 -7.81 -18.63 -11.83
N PHE A 144 -7.20 -18.05 -12.85
CA PHE A 144 -7.01 -18.73 -14.14
C PHE A 144 -5.86 -19.73 -14.08
N ALA A 145 -5.93 -20.78 -14.89
CA ALA A 145 -4.78 -21.62 -15.18
C ALA A 145 -3.69 -20.80 -15.86
N VAL A 146 -2.45 -20.93 -15.40
CA VAL A 146 -1.32 -20.17 -15.88
C VAL A 146 -0.11 -21.02 -16.19
N GLN A 147 0.68 -20.62 -17.20
CA GLN A 147 1.91 -21.29 -17.61
C GLN A 147 3.02 -20.26 -17.86
N HIS A 148 4.26 -20.65 -17.60
CA HIS A 148 5.44 -19.85 -17.91
C HIS A 148 5.97 -20.19 -19.31
N THR A 149 6.06 -19.20 -20.19
CA THR A 149 6.55 -19.41 -21.56
C THR A 149 7.42 -18.22 -22.00
N GLY A 150 8.72 -18.44 -22.19
CA GLY A 150 9.63 -17.48 -22.81
C GLY A 150 9.67 -16.10 -22.13
N GLY A 151 9.64 -16.04 -20.81
CA GLY A 151 9.63 -14.78 -20.05
C GLY A 151 8.26 -14.12 -19.91
N ASN A 152 7.21 -14.79 -20.38
CA ASN A 152 5.82 -14.35 -20.24
C ASN A 152 5.02 -15.33 -19.36
N ILE A 153 3.94 -14.85 -18.79
CA ILE A 153 2.86 -15.68 -18.25
C ILE A 153 1.79 -15.84 -19.33
N VAL A 154 1.44 -17.07 -19.64
CA VAL A 154 0.30 -17.41 -20.51
C VAL A 154 -0.87 -17.79 -19.62
N VAL A 155 -1.98 -17.13 -19.80
CA VAL A 155 -3.23 -17.31 -19.05
C VAL A 155 -4.23 -18.03 -19.94
N ASN A 156 -4.81 -19.09 -19.43
CA ASN A 156 -5.90 -19.81 -20.09
C ASN A 156 -7.23 -19.33 -19.54
N PHE A 157 -8.01 -18.61 -20.35
CA PHE A 157 -9.29 -18.04 -19.95
C PHE A 157 -10.44 -19.05 -19.94
N ASP A 158 -10.25 -20.23 -20.52
CA ASP A 158 -11.22 -21.32 -20.44
C ASP A 158 -11.15 -22.08 -19.13
N GLU A 159 -10.05 -21.96 -18.38
CA GLU A 159 -9.82 -22.68 -17.14
C GLU A 159 -9.76 -21.73 -15.95
N LEU A 160 -10.88 -21.60 -15.24
CA LEU A 160 -11.04 -20.76 -14.05
C LEU A 160 -11.24 -21.65 -12.82
N TYR A 161 -10.33 -21.57 -11.86
CA TYR A 161 -10.39 -22.34 -10.62
C TYR A 161 -10.95 -21.51 -9.48
N ARG A 162 -11.85 -22.12 -8.71
CA ARG A 162 -12.46 -21.55 -7.52
C ARG A 162 -11.94 -22.27 -6.29
N GLU A 163 -11.65 -21.50 -5.23
CA GLU A 163 -11.08 -22.08 -4.01
C GLU A 163 -12.00 -23.13 -3.37
N ASP A 164 -13.31 -22.90 -3.39
CA ASP A 164 -14.33 -23.75 -2.80
C ASP A 164 -14.72 -24.99 -3.64
N GLU A 165 -14.41 -24.99 -4.94
CA GLU A 165 -14.72 -26.09 -5.86
C GLU A 165 -13.46 -26.85 -6.27
N ASP A 166 -12.35 -26.13 -6.55
CA ASP A 166 -11.12 -26.67 -7.17
C ASP A 166 -9.89 -26.38 -6.31
N SER A 167 -9.98 -26.57 -5.00
CA SER A 167 -8.99 -26.12 -4.00
C SER A 167 -7.54 -26.43 -4.36
N ASP A 168 -7.24 -27.63 -4.86
CA ASP A 168 -5.87 -28.04 -5.16
C ASP A 168 -5.34 -27.36 -6.43
N LEU A 169 -6.18 -27.25 -7.47
CA LEU A 169 -5.85 -26.51 -8.71
C LEU A 169 -5.72 -25.02 -8.42
N TRP A 170 -6.61 -24.46 -7.61
CA TRP A 170 -6.55 -23.07 -7.19
C TRP A 170 -5.23 -22.77 -6.46
N LYS A 171 -4.79 -23.62 -5.52
CA LYS A 171 -3.52 -23.46 -4.80
C LYS A 171 -2.31 -23.55 -5.72
N ALA A 172 -2.38 -24.36 -6.78
CA ALA A 172 -1.30 -24.57 -7.74
C ALA A 172 -1.28 -23.54 -8.88
N ALA A 173 -2.32 -22.71 -9.04
CA ALA A 173 -2.48 -21.77 -10.16
C ALA A 173 -1.60 -20.52 -10.00
N TYR A 174 -0.28 -20.69 -10.10
CA TYR A 174 0.71 -19.62 -10.18
C TYR A 174 1.98 -20.11 -10.89
N ILE A 175 2.81 -19.20 -11.32
CA ILE A 175 4.18 -19.50 -11.76
C ILE A 175 5.19 -18.89 -10.78
N THR A 176 6.36 -19.51 -10.64
CA THR A 176 7.49 -18.96 -9.86
C THR A 176 8.48 -18.26 -10.79
N VAL A 177 9.01 -17.09 -10.35
CA VAL A 177 9.91 -16.22 -11.14
C VAL A 177 11.06 -15.69 -10.32
#